data_dabb3ccdd6fa22970aef91a633f547cc
#
_entry.id   dabb3ccdd6fa22970aef91a633f547cc
#
_cell.length_a   1.000
_cell.length_b   1.000
_cell.length_c   1.000
_cell.angle_alpha   90.00
_cell.angle_beta   90.00
_cell.angle_gamma   90.00
#
_symmetry.space_group_name_H-M   'P 1'
#
loop_
_entity.id
_entity.type
_entity.pdbx_description
1 polymer ?
#
loop_
_entity_poly.entity_id
_entity_poly.type
_entity_poly.pdbx_seq_one_letter_code
_entity_poly.pdbx_strand_id
1 'polypeptide(L)'
;MTNFLETVWFENIDGKFKLKRFPVEANFSSVNSILIDDFDDDGIKDILMGGNSDYNRVRIGKCDSSFGIFLKGTDAGDFKFIENRLTDISFEGPVRSLNSYESNGKKRIVVGINNSYPLILTLEDGD
;
A
#
# COMPACT_ATOMS: atom_id res chain seq x y z
N MET A 1 -3.15 9.43 26.37
CA MET A 1 -4.27 9.70 25.42
C MET A 1 -3.70 9.83 24.02
N THR A 2 -4.21 9.03 23.11
CA THR A 2 -3.74 9.05 21.73
C THR A 2 -4.45 10.15 20.96
N ASN A 3 -3.71 11.11 20.44
CA ASN A 3 -4.30 12.22 19.68
C ASN A 3 -4.62 11.87 18.24
N PHE A 4 -4.05 10.77 17.73
CA PHE A 4 -4.24 10.35 16.36
C PHE A 4 -4.55 8.86 16.32
N LEU A 5 -5.67 8.52 15.70
CA LEU A 5 -6.07 7.15 15.40
C LEU A 5 -5.93 6.86 13.90
N GLU A 6 -5.50 7.83 13.14
CA GLU A 6 -5.35 7.76 11.70
C GLU A 6 -3.93 7.38 11.29
N THR A 7 -3.82 6.71 10.16
CA THR A 7 -2.54 6.55 9.48
C THR A 7 -2.21 7.86 8.79
N VAL A 8 -1.08 8.46 9.17
CA VAL A 8 -0.63 9.75 8.63
C VAL A 8 0.82 9.64 8.18
N TRP A 9 1.29 10.64 7.47
CA TRP A 9 2.69 10.74 7.10
C TRP A 9 3.21 12.14 7.35
N PHE A 10 4.52 12.25 7.47
CA PHE A 10 5.19 13.52 7.68
C PHE A 10 6.07 13.83 6.48
N GLU A 11 5.80 14.95 5.85
CA GLU A 11 6.66 15.46 4.79
C GLU A 11 7.81 16.23 5.39
N ASN A 12 9.03 15.89 5.01
CA ASN A 12 10.21 16.62 5.43
C ASN A 12 10.48 17.76 4.45
N ILE A 13 10.30 18.98 4.91
CA ILE A 13 10.57 20.19 4.13
C ILE A 13 11.68 20.96 4.83
N ASP A 14 12.88 20.95 4.26
CA ASP A 14 14.06 21.66 4.78
C ASP A 14 14.36 21.36 6.26
N GLY A 15 14.23 20.10 6.65
CA GLY A 15 14.46 19.65 8.02
C GLY A 15 13.29 19.81 8.97
N LYS A 16 12.16 20.32 8.49
CA LYS A 16 10.94 20.41 9.26
C LYS A 16 9.90 19.42 8.78
N PHE A 17 9.23 18.78 9.71
CA PHE A 17 8.20 17.78 9.40
C PHE A 17 6.82 18.42 9.41
N LYS A 18 6.09 18.26 8.30
CA LYS A 18 4.71 18.70 8.17
C LYS A 18 3.80 17.49 8.14
N LEU A 19 2.81 17.47 9.04
CA LEU A 19 1.82 16.40 9.08
C LEU A 19 0.93 16.46 7.84
N LYS A 20 0.79 15.32 7.16
CA LYS A 20 -0.14 15.15 6.05
C LYS A 20 -0.99 13.90 6.26
N ARG A 21 -2.20 13.93 5.74
CA ARG A 21 -3.14 12.84 5.86
C ARG A 21 -3.20 12.05 4.57
N PHE A 22 -3.30 10.74 4.71
CA PHE A 22 -3.61 9.86 3.57
C PHE A 22 -5.11 9.91 3.26
N PRO A 23 -5.52 9.41 2.08
CA PRO A 23 -6.93 9.12 1.82
C PRO A 23 -7.51 8.24 2.94
N VAL A 24 -8.80 8.37 3.19
CA VAL A 24 -9.48 7.67 4.30
C VAL A 24 -9.31 6.15 4.22
N GLU A 25 -9.15 5.61 3.02
CA GLU A 25 -8.96 4.18 2.77
C GLU A 25 -7.71 3.62 3.45
N ALA A 26 -6.70 4.44 3.69
CA ALA A 26 -5.50 4.03 4.42
C ALA A 26 -5.78 3.65 5.87
N ASN A 27 -6.93 4.04 6.40
CA ASN A 27 -7.34 3.76 7.77
C ASN A 27 -8.22 2.50 7.88
N PHE A 28 -8.51 1.83 6.78
CA PHE A 28 -9.38 0.65 6.77
C PHE A 28 -8.71 -0.60 7.33
N SER A 29 -7.41 -0.56 7.53
CA SER A 29 -6.66 -1.70 8.04
C SER A 29 -5.51 -1.22 8.93
N SER A 30 -5.13 -2.06 9.89
CA SER A 30 -3.87 -1.86 10.59
C SER A 30 -2.72 -2.11 9.62
N VAL A 31 -1.71 -1.25 9.63
CA VAL A 31 -0.58 -1.34 8.72
C VAL A 31 0.56 -2.08 9.39
N ASN A 32 0.94 -3.23 8.84
CA ASN A 32 2.06 -4.03 9.32
C ASN A 32 3.32 -3.83 8.46
N SER A 33 3.14 -3.50 7.20
CA SER A 33 4.26 -3.30 6.29
C SER A 33 3.93 -2.23 5.26
N ILE A 34 4.95 -1.48 4.88
CA ILE A 34 4.86 -0.41 3.89
C ILE A 34 5.98 -0.60 2.88
N LEU A 35 5.64 -0.55 1.61
CA LEU A 35 6.59 -0.58 0.51
C LEU A 35 6.43 0.70 -0.32
N ILE A 36 7.53 1.41 -0.50
CA ILE A 36 7.55 2.66 -1.26
C ILE A 36 8.42 2.45 -2.50
N ASP A 37 7.82 2.60 -3.66
CA ASP A 37 8.52 2.49 -4.94
C ASP A 37 7.68 3.16 -6.02
N ASP A 38 8.27 3.36 -7.18
CA ASP A 38 7.54 3.81 -8.36
C ASP A 38 7.02 2.55 -9.08
N PHE A 39 5.75 2.24 -8.91
CA PHE A 39 5.18 0.98 -9.40
C PHE A 39 4.67 1.07 -10.84
N ASP A 40 4.46 2.27 -11.37
CA ASP A 40 3.96 2.48 -12.72
C ASP A 40 4.95 3.22 -13.63
N ASP A 41 6.17 3.44 -13.15
CA ASP A 41 7.27 4.07 -13.89
C ASP A 41 6.94 5.50 -14.37
N ASP A 42 6.12 6.22 -13.60
CA ASP A 42 5.82 7.63 -13.90
C ASP A 42 6.80 8.62 -13.27
N GLY A 43 7.78 8.13 -12.52
CA GLY A 43 8.79 8.93 -11.85
C GLY A 43 8.40 9.42 -10.46
N ILE A 44 7.20 9.11 -10.01
CA ILE A 44 6.68 9.51 -8.70
C ILE A 44 6.56 8.27 -7.81
N LYS A 45 6.96 8.40 -6.55
CA LYS A 45 6.88 7.28 -5.61
C LYS A 45 5.43 7.03 -5.18
N ASP A 46 5.07 5.77 -5.19
CA ASP A 46 3.79 5.26 -4.70
C ASP A 46 3.99 4.53 -3.38
N ILE A 47 2.89 4.24 -2.69
CA ILE A 47 2.93 3.50 -1.43
C ILE A 47 2.00 2.30 -1.53
N LEU A 48 2.53 1.12 -1.19
CA LEU A 48 1.74 -0.08 -1.00
C LEU A 48 1.78 -0.43 0.48
N MET A 49 0.63 -0.52 1.11
CA MET A 49 0.49 -0.89 2.51
C MET A 49 -0.14 -2.26 2.62
N GLY A 50 0.43 -3.09 3.49
CA GLY A 50 -0.14 -4.39 3.82
C GLY A 50 -0.47 -4.46 5.29
N GLY A 51 -1.58 -5.08 5.62
CA GLY A 51 -2.05 -5.13 6.99
C GLY A 51 -2.72 -6.44 7.37
N ASN A 52 -3.24 -6.44 8.58
CA ASN A 52 -3.95 -7.56 9.18
C ASN A 52 -5.36 -7.08 9.55
N SER A 53 -6.33 -7.35 8.69
CA SER A 53 -7.65 -6.77 8.89
C SER A 53 -8.81 -7.75 8.81
N ASP A 54 -8.71 -8.84 9.55
CA ASP A 54 -9.88 -9.71 9.70
C ASP A 54 -11.09 -8.95 10.26
N TYR A 55 -10.84 -7.93 11.05
CA TYR A 55 -11.88 -7.09 11.62
C TYR A 55 -12.57 -6.19 10.60
N ASN A 56 -11.87 -5.73 9.60
CA ASN A 56 -12.44 -4.78 8.65
C ASN A 56 -13.29 -5.45 7.57
N ARG A 57 -13.15 -6.75 7.37
CA ARG A 57 -13.98 -7.51 6.42
C ARG A 57 -15.47 -7.42 6.75
N VAL A 58 -15.80 -7.39 8.03
CA VAL A 58 -17.18 -7.35 8.49
C VAL A 58 -17.79 -5.95 8.40
N ARG A 59 -16.97 -4.91 8.54
CA ARG A 59 -17.43 -3.52 8.58
C ARG A 59 -17.63 -2.89 7.21
N ILE A 60 -16.89 -3.34 6.23
CA ILE A 60 -16.86 -2.73 4.90
C ILE A 60 -17.77 -3.48 3.92
N GLY A 61 -18.46 -4.51 4.37
CA GLY A 61 -19.40 -5.27 3.56
C GLY A 61 -18.73 -6.02 2.42
N LYS A 62 -19.13 -5.78 1.20
CA LYS A 62 -18.64 -6.49 0.01
C LYS A 62 -17.29 -6.02 -0.49
N CYS A 63 -16.51 -5.33 0.32
CA CYS A 63 -15.16 -4.97 -0.11
C CYS A 63 -14.35 -6.22 -0.36
N ASP A 64 -13.68 -6.23 -1.50
CA ASP A 64 -12.78 -7.30 -1.88
C ASP A 64 -11.83 -7.60 -0.73
N SER A 65 -11.60 -8.88 -0.54
CA SER A 65 -10.76 -9.42 0.53
C SER A 65 -9.27 -9.09 0.38
N SER A 66 -8.97 -8.04 -0.33
CA SER A 66 -7.59 -7.58 -0.47
C SER A 66 -7.13 -6.88 0.80
N PHE A 67 -6.01 -7.33 1.31
CA PHE A 67 -5.36 -6.77 2.50
C PHE A 67 -4.34 -5.70 2.14
N GLY A 68 -4.22 -5.37 0.85
CA GLY A 68 -3.33 -4.34 0.34
C GLY A 68 -4.06 -3.04 0.04
N ILE A 69 -3.41 -1.94 0.36
CA ILE A 69 -3.88 -0.60 0.02
C ILE A 69 -2.83 0.05 -0.86
N PHE A 70 -3.20 0.38 -2.08
CA PHE A 70 -2.32 1.04 -3.03
C PHE A 70 -2.64 2.53 -3.09
N LEU A 71 -1.63 3.33 -2.82
CA LEU A 71 -1.73 4.79 -2.83
C LEU A 71 -0.78 5.33 -3.90
N LYS A 72 -1.34 5.86 -4.96
CA LYS A 72 -0.55 6.44 -6.05
C LYS A 72 -0.11 7.85 -5.69
N GLY A 73 1.18 8.12 -5.85
CA GLY A 73 1.73 9.47 -5.71
C GLY A 73 1.27 10.39 -6.83
N THR A 74 1.08 11.66 -6.50
CA THR A 74 0.66 12.69 -7.46
C THR A 74 1.71 13.80 -7.59
N ASP A 75 1.67 14.54 -8.68
CA ASP A 75 2.55 15.69 -8.91
C ASP A 75 2.40 16.77 -7.83
N ALA A 76 1.27 16.82 -7.17
CA ALA A 76 1.01 17.77 -6.09
C ALA A 76 1.67 17.40 -4.76
N GLY A 77 2.34 16.25 -4.69
CA GLY A 77 2.96 15.77 -3.46
C GLY A 77 2.01 15.10 -2.49
N ASP A 78 0.87 14.64 -2.97
CA ASP A 78 -0.13 13.91 -2.20
C ASP A 78 -0.26 12.49 -2.73
N PHE A 79 -1.13 11.71 -2.09
CA PHE A 79 -1.40 10.32 -2.49
C PHE A 79 -2.89 10.14 -2.78
N LYS A 80 -3.18 9.32 -3.79
CA LYS A 80 -4.54 8.99 -4.20
C LYS A 80 -4.76 7.50 -4.05
N PHE A 81 -5.87 7.09 -3.43
CA PHE A 81 -6.24 5.68 -3.34
C PHE A 81 -6.66 5.15 -4.71
N ILE A 82 -6.09 4.00 -5.08
CA ILE A 82 -6.45 3.28 -6.30
C ILE A 82 -7.04 1.93 -5.89
N GLU A 83 -8.24 1.64 -6.37
CA GLU A 83 -8.88 0.37 -6.09
C GLU A 83 -8.07 -0.80 -6.66
N ASN A 84 -7.96 -1.88 -5.91
CA ASN A 84 -7.16 -3.03 -6.29
C ASN A 84 -7.57 -3.65 -7.63
N ARG A 85 -8.84 -3.57 -8.00
CA ARG A 85 -9.32 -4.06 -9.29
C ARG A 85 -8.77 -3.29 -10.48
N LEU A 86 -8.24 -2.08 -10.24
CA LEU A 86 -7.64 -1.25 -11.29
C LEU A 86 -6.13 -1.40 -11.35
N THR A 87 -5.57 -2.24 -10.49
CA THR A 87 -4.15 -2.54 -10.45
C THR A 87 -3.97 -4.05 -10.44
N ASP A 88 -2.81 -4.51 -10.89
CA ASP A 88 -2.45 -5.92 -10.77
C ASP A 88 -1.93 -6.28 -9.38
N ILE A 89 -2.06 -5.33 -8.44
CA ILE A 89 -1.60 -5.50 -7.07
C ILE A 89 -2.78 -5.91 -6.19
N SER A 90 -2.98 -7.22 -6.08
CA SER A 90 -4.05 -7.78 -5.26
C SER A 90 -3.53 -9.01 -4.52
N PHE A 91 -3.81 -9.09 -3.24
CA PHE A 91 -3.44 -10.24 -2.43
C PHE A 91 -4.41 -10.41 -1.26
N GLU A 92 -4.55 -11.64 -0.81
CA GLU A 92 -5.41 -12.00 0.31
C GLU A 92 -4.58 -12.51 1.48
N GLY A 93 -5.08 -12.29 2.68
CA GLY A 93 -4.48 -12.77 3.91
C GLY A 93 -3.71 -11.69 4.68
N PRO A 94 -3.42 -11.95 5.96
CA PRO A 94 -2.70 -11.00 6.80
C PRO A 94 -1.26 -10.82 6.33
N VAL A 95 -0.92 -9.62 5.92
CA VAL A 95 0.41 -9.31 5.41
C VAL A 95 1.37 -9.02 6.56
N ARG A 96 2.54 -9.64 6.52
CA ARG A 96 3.62 -9.42 7.49
C ARG A 96 4.79 -8.63 6.91
N SER A 97 5.03 -8.77 5.61
CA SER A 97 6.13 -8.07 4.96
C SER A 97 5.83 -7.80 3.50
N LEU A 98 6.38 -6.71 3.00
CA LEU A 98 6.34 -6.33 1.59
C LEU A 98 7.75 -5.93 1.17
N ASN A 99 8.22 -6.50 0.07
CA ASN A 99 9.48 -6.14 -0.54
C ASN A 99 9.36 -6.15 -2.05
N SER A 100 10.18 -5.37 -2.72
CA SER A 100 10.23 -5.37 -4.17
C SER A 100 11.62 -5.72 -4.67
N TYR A 101 11.68 -6.33 -5.83
CA TYR A 101 12.93 -6.59 -6.54
C TYR A 101 12.67 -6.55 -8.04
N GLU A 102 13.75 -6.42 -8.78
CA GLU A 102 13.69 -6.39 -10.24
C GLU A 102 14.35 -7.66 -10.80
N SER A 103 13.68 -8.29 -11.73
CA SER A 103 14.16 -9.51 -12.39
C SER A 103 13.75 -9.49 -13.86
N ASN A 104 14.71 -9.69 -14.75
CA ASN A 104 14.49 -9.69 -16.20
C ASN A 104 13.79 -8.41 -16.71
N GLY A 105 14.16 -7.27 -16.12
CA GLY A 105 13.57 -5.98 -16.48
C GLY A 105 12.15 -5.76 -15.96
N LYS A 106 11.64 -6.67 -15.15
CA LYS A 106 10.30 -6.55 -14.55
C LYS A 106 10.39 -6.38 -13.04
N LYS A 107 9.59 -5.47 -12.52
CA LYS A 107 9.47 -5.26 -11.08
C LYS A 107 8.53 -6.29 -10.49
N ARG A 108 8.96 -6.87 -9.38
CA ARG A 108 8.18 -7.88 -8.65
C ARG A 108 8.06 -7.50 -7.20
N ILE A 109 6.91 -7.82 -6.61
CA ILE A 109 6.62 -7.58 -5.20
C ILE A 109 6.51 -8.92 -4.50
N VAL A 110 7.26 -9.11 -3.43
CA VAL A 110 7.15 -10.29 -2.56
C VAL A 110 6.28 -9.92 -1.37
N VAL A 111 5.19 -10.65 -1.22
CA VAL A 111 4.24 -10.47 -0.12
C VAL A 111 4.41 -11.62 0.86
N GLY A 112 4.86 -11.34 2.07
CA GLY A 112 4.93 -12.31 3.15
C GLY A 112 3.59 -12.36 3.88
N ILE A 113 2.90 -13.49 3.80
CA ILE A 113 1.57 -13.69 4.39
C ILE A 113 1.68 -14.63 5.58
N ASN A 114 1.01 -14.28 6.68
CA ASN A 114 1.03 -15.08 7.89
C ASN A 114 0.37 -16.45 7.66
N ASN A 115 1.05 -17.51 8.07
CA ASN A 115 0.59 -18.90 7.92
C ASN A 115 0.28 -19.31 6.47
N SER A 116 0.96 -18.72 5.50
CA SER A 116 0.78 -19.04 4.09
C SER A 116 2.11 -18.97 3.34
N TYR A 117 2.10 -19.46 2.11
CA TYR A 117 3.26 -19.31 1.23
C TYR A 117 3.43 -17.85 0.82
N PRO A 118 4.67 -17.39 0.63
CA PRO A 118 4.88 -16.06 0.08
C PRO A 118 4.29 -15.94 -1.33
N LEU A 119 3.71 -14.79 -1.61
CA LEU A 119 3.14 -14.48 -2.91
C LEU A 119 4.11 -13.57 -3.66
N ILE A 120 4.29 -13.85 -4.94
CA ILE A 120 5.09 -12.99 -5.82
C ILE A 120 4.17 -12.41 -6.87
N LEU A 121 4.07 -11.08 -6.87
CA LEU A 121 3.32 -10.34 -7.87
C LEU A 121 4.29 -9.77 -8.90
N THR A 122 4.02 -10.01 -10.17
CA THR A 122 4.78 -9.41 -11.27
C THR A 122 3.99 -8.23 -11.81
N LEU A 123 4.61 -7.06 -11.78
CA LEU A 123 4.01 -5.86 -12.38
C LEU A 123 4.31 -5.89 -13.87
N GLU A 124 3.26 -5.83 -14.67
CA GLU A 124 3.41 -5.66 -16.09
C GLU A 124 3.65 -4.18 -16.39
N ASP A 125 4.43 -3.92 -17.42
CA ASP A 125 4.66 -2.53 -17.84
C ASP A 125 3.32 -1.91 -18.16
N GLY A 126 3.00 -0.83 -17.48
CA GLY A 126 1.74 -0.14 -17.67
C GLY A 126 1.60 0.36 -19.10
N ASP A 127 0.60 -0.09 -19.74
CA ASP A 127 0.23 0.44 -21.05
C ASP A 127 -0.44 1.81 -20.90
#